data_c3f647b506f0e8cda2e0d682f50e1bb6
#
_entry.id   c3f647b506f0e8cda2e0d682f50e1bb6
#
_cell.length_a   1.000
_cell.length_b   1.000
_cell.length_c   1.000
_cell.angle_alpha   90.00
_cell.angle_beta   90.00
_cell.angle_gamma   90.00
#
_symmetry.space_group_name_H-M   'P 1'
#
loop_
_entity.id
_entity.type
_entity.pdbx_description
1 polymer ?
#
loop_
_entity_poly.entity_id
_entity_poly.type
_entity_poly.pdbx_seq_one_letter_code
_entity_poly.pdbx_strand_id
1 'polypeptide(L)'
;NPNIAFDQLEIFHRKKKGVVKNILCPVNEIENLSKEIASIIKSDLKRITAKRNSICGLKFDKPQIMGVLNITPDSFSDGGLFFDKSKAYDQADLMIKSGATIIDVGGESTRPGSKIVNEKKEWERIKNTIIKLKKNFPKTLLSLDTRKSYVMKKGIECGINIINDVSGLNFDSKTFNVISLKNTPFILHHMQGTPDTMQKNPKYDDALLDIYDFFEKKINFFLKKKYKKEFILLDPGIGFGKNLNHNLRIMSKISTFHSLGC
;
A
#
# COMPACT_ATOMS: atom_id res chain seq x y z
N ASN A 1 19.74 -7.49 -1.46
CA ASN A 1 20.29 -7.64 -2.79
C ASN A 1 21.82 -7.78 -2.67
N PRO A 2 22.45 -8.91 -3.07
CA PRO A 2 23.88 -9.12 -2.93
C PRO A 2 24.75 -8.14 -3.76
N ASN A 3 24.11 -7.39 -4.65
CA ASN A 3 24.77 -6.43 -5.54
C ASN A 3 24.66 -4.98 -5.06
N ILE A 4 24.09 -4.72 -3.89
CA ILE A 4 23.98 -3.39 -3.30
C ILE A 4 24.80 -3.36 -2.02
N ALA A 5 25.81 -2.51 -1.99
CA ALA A 5 26.60 -2.19 -0.81
C ALA A 5 26.44 -0.70 -0.49
N PHE A 6 26.53 -0.35 0.76
CA PHE A 6 26.53 1.02 1.25
C PHE A 6 27.49 1.13 2.46
N ASP A 7 28.09 2.28 2.61
CA ASP A 7 29.05 2.59 3.67
C ASP A 7 28.54 3.67 4.64
N GLN A 8 27.41 4.32 4.29
CA GLN A 8 26.82 5.38 5.08
C GLN A 8 25.30 5.19 5.25
N LEU A 9 24.81 5.65 6.38
CA LEU A 9 23.40 5.74 6.72
C LEU A 9 22.98 7.19 6.86
N GLU A 10 21.80 7.52 6.37
CA GLU A 10 21.14 8.79 6.66
C GLU A 10 20.19 8.58 7.83
N ILE A 11 20.45 9.25 8.94
CA ILE A 11 19.69 9.18 10.16
C ILE A 11 18.78 10.41 10.24
N PHE A 12 17.48 10.18 10.26
CA PHE A 12 16.48 11.23 10.47
C PHE A 12 16.17 11.37 11.96
N HIS A 13 16.52 12.51 12.53
CA HIS A 13 16.27 12.80 13.94
C HIS A 13 15.26 13.95 14.06
N ARG A 14 14.09 13.67 14.63
CA ARG A 14 13.07 14.68 14.92
C ARG A 14 13.32 15.28 16.30
N LYS A 15 13.62 16.59 16.36
CA LYS A 15 13.69 17.35 17.62
C LYS A 15 12.28 17.76 18.08
N LYS A 16 12.17 18.14 19.38
CA LYS A 16 10.98 18.83 19.87
C LYS A 16 10.64 20.02 18.97
N LYS A 17 9.36 20.17 18.56
CA LYS A 17 8.83 21.17 17.62
C LYS A 17 9.04 20.88 16.12
N GLY A 18 9.07 19.61 15.69
CA GLY A 18 8.98 19.27 14.27
C GLY A 18 10.25 19.50 13.45
N VAL A 19 11.32 20.05 14.01
CA VAL A 19 12.58 20.25 13.29
C VAL A 19 13.27 18.92 13.07
N VAL A 20 13.38 18.50 11.80
CA VAL A 20 14.12 17.29 11.42
C VAL A 20 15.56 17.66 11.11
N LYS A 21 16.49 16.93 11.71
CA LYS A 21 17.91 16.96 11.34
C LYS A 21 18.26 15.65 10.67
N ASN A 22 18.98 15.75 9.55
CA ASN A 22 19.57 14.61 8.86
C ASN A 22 21.04 14.53 9.24
N ILE A 23 21.48 13.36 9.61
CA ILE A 23 22.88 13.08 9.96
C ILE A 23 23.34 11.94 9.02
N LEU A 24 24.42 12.16 8.30
CA LEU A 24 25.12 11.09 7.60
C LEU A 24 26.08 10.43 8.58
N CYS A 25 25.95 9.13 8.75
CA CYS A 25 26.77 8.35 9.67
C CYS A 25 27.41 7.18 8.90
N PRO A 26 28.75 7.11 8.85
CA PRO A 26 29.44 5.93 8.35
C PRO A 26 29.04 4.69 9.17
N VAL A 27 28.87 3.55 8.50
CA VAL A 27 28.42 2.31 9.17
C VAL A 27 29.40 1.86 10.27
N ASN A 28 30.69 2.09 10.06
CA ASN A 28 31.74 1.78 11.03
C ASN A 28 31.80 2.75 12.23
N GLU A 29 31.08 3.88 12.19
CA GLU A 29 31.03 4.87 13.28
C GLU A 29 29.76 4.76 14.14
N ILE A 30 28.87 3.80 13.86
CA ILE A 30 27.63 3.61 14.64
C ILE A 30 27.92 3.41 16.13
N GLU A 31 29.01 2.75 16.47
CA GLU A 31 29.42 2.49 17.88
C GLU A 31 29.82 3.76 18.63
N ASN A 32 30.19 4.84 17.92
CA ASN A 32 30.53 6.13 18.52
C ASN A 32 29.31 6.94 18.97
N LEU A 33 28.10 6.50 18.57
CA LEU A 33 26.84 7.12 18.97
C LEU A 33 26.43 6.68 20.39
N SER A 34 25.48 7.40 20.98
CA SER A 34 24.92 6.94 22.29
C SER A 34 24.38 5.51 22.14
N LYS A 35 24.49 4.71 23.23
CA LYS A 35 24.04 3.30 23.23
C LYS A 35 22.62 3.12 22.77
N GLU A 36 21.73 4.04 23.13
CA GLU A 36 20.32 4.03 22.72
C GLU A 36 20.17 4.21 21.21
N ILE A 37 20.80 5.24 20.64
CA ILE A 37 20.75 5.53 19.19
C ILE A 37 21.40 4.40 18.39
N ALA A 38 22.58 3.92 18.81
CA ALA A 38 23.27 2.82 18.18
C ALA A 38 22.41 1.54 18.14
N SER A 39 21.70 1.24 19.23
CA SER A 39 20.80 0.07 19.30
C SER A 39 19.65 0.17 18.28
N ILE A 40 19.01 1.34 18.17
CA ILE A 40 17.94 1.59 17.19
C ILE A 40 18.49 1.42 15.77
N ILE A 41 19.60 2.06 15.45
CA ILE A 41 20.21 2.01 14.11
C ILE A 41 20.59 0.58 13.73
N LYS A 42 21.18 -0.19 14.64
CA LYS A 42 21.50 -1.61 14.38
C LYS A 42 20.24 -2.44 14.08
N SER A 43 19.16 -2.18 14.80
CA SER A 43 17.87 -2.84 14.56
C SER A 43 17.30 -2.46 13.20
N ASP A 44 17.38 -1.17 12.84
CA ASP A 44 16.93 -0.68 11.52
C ASP A 44 17.78 -1.25 10.39
N LEU A 45 19.10 -1.26 10.57
CA LEU A 45 20.04 -1.83 9.61
C LEU A 45 19.74 -3.31 9.34
N LYS A 46 19.49 -4.09 10.40
CA LYS A 46 19.08 -5.48 10.27
C LYS A 46 17.79 -5.62 9.45
N ARG A 47 16.81 -4.73 9.64
CA ARG A 47 15.56 -4.74 8.86
C ARG A 47 15.77 -4.30 7.41
N ILE A 48 16.59 -3.28 7.16
CA ILE A 48 16.89 -2.78 5.82
C ILE A 48 17.59 -3.85 4.98
N THR A 49 18.55 -4.56 5.58
CA THR A 49 19.36 -5.58 4.88
C THR A 49 18.69 -6.95 4.80
N ALA A 50 17.63 -7.19 5.59
CA ALA A 50 16.91 -8.46 5.57
C ALA A 50 16.24 -8.70 4.20
N LYS A 51 16.36 -9.93 3.71
CA LYS A 51 15.61 -10.36 2.54
C LYS A 51 14.12 -10.38 2.84
N ARG A 52 13.31 -9.81 1.95
CA ARG A 52 11.85 -9.86 2.08
C ARG A 52 11.30 -11.22 1.69
N ASN A 53 10.32 -11.70 2.46
CA ASN A 53 9.61 -12.92 2.13
C ASN A 53 8.77 -12.72 0.86
N SER A 54 8.52 -13.80 0.14
CA SER A 54 7.58 -13.76 -0.99
C SER A 54 6.14 -13.64 -0.46
N ILE A 55 5.31 -12.90 -1.20
CA ILE A 55 3.88 -12.76 -0.91
C ILE A 55 3.10 -13.47 -2.01
N CYS A 56 2.32 -14.48 -1.67
CA CYS A 56 1.58 -15.31 -2.64
C CYS A 56 2.46 -15.85 -3.79
N GLY A 57 3.72 -16.18 -3.50
CA GLY A 57 4.70 -16.64 -4.49
C GLY A 57 5.42 -15.53 -5.27
N LEU A 58 5.00 -14.26 -5.09
CA LEU A 58 5.66 -13.12 -5.71
C LEU A 58 6.95 -12.79 -4.98
N LYS A 59 8.07 -12.77 -5.69
CA LYS A 59 9.39 -12.42 -5.17
C LYS A 59 9.68 -10.95 -5.39
N PHE A 60 10.37 -10.31 -4.44
CA PHE A 60 10.75 -8.90 -4.46
C PHE A 60 12.24 -8.68 -4.74
N ASP A 61 12.87 -9.60 -5.46
CA ASP A 61 14.25 -9.49 -5.95
C ASP A 61 14.37 -8.51 -7.12
N LYS A 62 13.24 -8.21 -7.77
CA LYS A 62 13.09 -7.18 -8.80
C LYS A 62 11.77 -6.42 -8.63
N PRO A 63 11.65 -5.20 -9.19
CA PRO A 63 10.38 -4.47 -9.17
C PRO A 63 9.22 -5.28 -9.75
N GLN A 64 8.06 -5.17 -9.11
CA GLN A 64 6.83 -5.79 -9.56
C GLN A 64 5.86 -4.70 -10.02
N ILE A 65 5.08 -4.98 -11.06
CA ILE A 65 4.13 -4.03 -11.63
C ILE A 65 2.72 -4.43 -11.21
N MET A 66 2.00 -3.50 -10.60
CA MET A 66 0.57 -3.61 -10.29
C MET A 66 -0.22 -2.74 -11.26
N GLY A 67 -1.03 -3.37 -12.10
CA GLY A 67 -1.96 -2.68 -12.99
C GLY A 67 -3.24 -2.31 -12.25
N VAL A 68 -3.65 -1.04 -12.32
CA VAL A 68 -4.88 -0.54 -11.66
C VAL A 68 -6.06 -0.64 -12.60
N LEU A 69 -7.08 -1.42 -12.20
CA LEU A 69 -8.30 -1.67 -12.95
C LEU A 69 -9.52 -1.12 -12.22
N ASN A 70 -9.89 0.13 -12.50
CA ASN A 70 -11.07 0.76 -11.92
C ASN A 70 -12.33 0.41 -12.72
N ILE A 71 -13.26 -0.31 -12.10
CA ILE A 71 -14.53 -0.74 -12.68
C ILE A 71 -15.65 0.18 -12.18
N THR A 72 -15.61 1.42 -12.68
CA THR A 72 -16.63 2.43 -12.37
C THR A 72 -17.41 2.80 -13.63
N PRO A 73 -18.66 3.28 -13.52
CA PRO A 73 -19.45 3.69 -14.68
C PRO A 73 -18.71 4.66 -15.62
N ASP A 74 -17.92 5.56 -15.03
CA ASP A 74 -17.20 6.60 -15.79
C ASP A 74 -15.92 6.08 -16.46
N SER A 75 -15.42 4.92 -16.06
CA SER A 75 -14.14 4.37 -16.58
C SER A 75 -14.27 3.66 -17.93
N PHE A 76 -15.43 3.13 -18.24
CA PHE A 76 -15.67 2.30 -19.44
C PHE A 76 -16.96 2.67 -20.18
N SER A 77 -17.56 3.84 -19.90
CA SER A 77 -18.71 4.35 -20.63
C SER A 77 -18.24 5.31 -21.74
N ASP A 78 -18.62 5.05 -22.97
CA ASP A 78 -18.46 6.00 -24.07
C ASP A 78 -19.58 7.06 -24.04
N GLY A 79 -19.92 7.57 -22.82
CA GLY A 79 -21.03 8.49 -22.63
C GLY A 79 -22.42 7.82 -22.59
N GLY A 80 -22.50 6.49 -22.54
CA GLY A 80 -23.74 5.72 -22.54
C GLY A 80 -24.06 5.02 -21.22
N LEU A 81 -25.33 4.65 -21.04
CA LEU A 81 -25.90 4.06 -19.84
C LEU A 81 -25.46 2.60 -19.55
N PHE A 82 -24.64 1.99 -20.43
CA PHE A 82 -24.24 0.59 -20.30
C PHE A 82 -22.74 0.46 -20.00
N PHE A 83 -22.46 -0.12 -18.84
CA PHE A 83 -21.13 -0.52 -18.40
C PHE A 83 -20.68 -1.75 -19.21
N ASP A 84 -19.64 -1.58 -20.07
CA ASP A 84 -19.08 -2.68 -20.85
C ASP A 84 -18.07 -3.50 -20.03
N LYS A 85 -18.56 -4.61 -19.48
CA LYS A 85 -17.74 -5.56 -18.70
C LYS A 85 -16.67 -6.26 -19.55
N SER A 86 -16.78 -6.24 -20.90
CA SER A 86 -15.77 -6.80 -21.79
C SER A 86 -14.53 -5.91 -21.79
N LYS A 87 -14.70 -4.59 -21.86
CA LYS A 87 -13.60 -3.61 -21.84
C LYS A 87 -12.73 -3.71 -20.59
N ALA A 88 -13.32 -3.94 -19.42
CA ALA A 88 -12.55 -4.14 -18.19
C ALA A 88 -11.66 -5.38 -18.24
N TYR A 89 -12.17 -6.46 -18.81
CA TYR A 89 -11.38 -7.68 -19.00
C TYR A 89 -10.26 -7.47 -20.02
N ASP A 90 -10.56 -6.85 -21.16
CA ASP A 90 -9.59 -6.59 -22.22
C ASP A 90 -8.46 -5.67 -21.74
N GLN A 91 -8.80 -4.68 -20.91
CA GLN A 91 -7.81 -3.82 -20.26
C GLN A 91 -6.90 -4.60 -19.31
N ALA A 92 -7.46 -5.52 -18.50
CA ALA A 92 -6.66 -6.36 -17.63
C ALA A 92 -5.76 -7.33 -18.41
N ASP A 93 -6.27 -7.93 -19.50
CA ASP A 93 -5.49 -8.78 -20.40
C ASP A 93 -4.30 -8.01 -21.00
N LEU A 94 -4.54 -6.78 -21.47
CA LEU A 94 -3.49 -5.90 -21.98
C LEU A 94 -2.42 -5.61 -20.91
N MET A 95 -2.82 -5.26 -19.67
CA MET A 95 -1.90 -5.01 -18.56
C MET A 95 -1.04 -6.25 -18.26
N ILE A 96 -1.65 -7.43 -18.22
CA ILE A 96 -0.94 -8.69 -17.96
C ILE A 96 0.06 -8.99 -19.09
N LYS A 97 -0.34 -8.87 -20.34
CA LYS A 97 0.55 -9.04 -21.50
C LYS A 97 1.69 -8.03 -21.53
N SER A 98 1.46 -6.82 -20.97
CA SER A 98 2.46 -5.76 -20.85
C SER A 98 3.37 -5.94 -19.62
N GLY A 99 3.22 -7.02 -18.83
CA GLY A 99 4.12 -7.38 -17.74
C GLY A 99 3.60 -7.10 -16.33
N ALA A 100 2.32 -6.73 -16.15
CA ALA A 100 1.74 -6.63 -14.82
C ALA A 100 1.67 -8.03 -14.17
N THR A 101 2.19 -8.14 -12.95
CA THR A 101 2.17 -9.36 -12.13
C THR A 101 1.01 -9.38 -11.16
N ILE A 102 0.44 -8.21 -10.90
CA ILE A 102 -0.71 -7.99 -10.02
C ILE A 102 -1.72 -7.14 -10.78
N ILE A 103 -3.01 -7.43 -10.66
CA ILE A 103 -4.09 -6.55 -11.10
C ILE A 103 -4.89 -6.12 -9.88
N ASP A 104 -4.95 -4.81 -9.64
CA ASP A 104 -5.68 -4.19 -8.53
C ASP A 104 -7.07 -3.77 -9.00
N VAL A 105 -8.10 -4.45 -8.53
CA VAL A 105 -9.48 -4.30 -9.00
C VAL A 105 -10.26 -3.45 -8.03
N GLY A 106 -10.78 -2.30 -8.49
CA GLY A 106 -11.60 -1.40 -7.69
C GLY A 106 -12.98 -1.15 -8.28
N GLY A 107 -14.01 -1.15 -7.44
CA GLY A 107 -15.42 -0.88 -7.81
C GLY A 107 -15.95 0.49 -7.37
N GLU A 108 -15.17 1.21 -6.57
CA GLU A 108 -15.44 2.57 -6.11
C GLU A 108 -14.30 3.50 -6.57
N SER A 109 -14.66 4.67 -7.10
CA SER A 109 -13.64 5.67 -7.46
C SER A 109 -13.10 6.33 -6.19
N THR A 110 -11.78 6.43 -6.09
CA THR A 110 -11.07 7.18 -5.04
C THR A 110 -10.66 8.58 -5.47
N ARG A 111 -11.11 9.02 -6.66
CA ARG A 111 -10.85 10.38 -7.15
C ARG A 111 -11.53 11.42 -6.27
N PRO A 112 -10.93 12.63 -6.11
CA PRO A 112 -11.58 13.72 -5.38
C PRO A 112 -13.00 13.99 -5.90
N GLY A 113 -13.97 14.12 -4.97
CA GLY A 113 -15.38 14.37 -5.31
C GLY A 113 -16.19 13.14 -5.74
N SER A 114 -15.62 11.94 -5.74
CA SER A 114 -16.38 10.72 -6.03
C SER A 114 -17.37 10.39 -4.92
N LYS A 115 -18.58 9.97 -5.30
CA LYS A 115 -19.60 9.57 -4.33
C LYS A 115 -19.33 8.17 -3.77
N ILE A 116 -19.58 8.00 -2.47
CA ILE A 116 -19.51 6.69 -1.81
C ILE A 116 -20.52 5.74 -2.43
N VAL A 117 -20.07 4.55 -2.80
CA VAL A 117 -20.89 3.49 -3.38
C VAL A 117 -21.31 2.52 -2.27
N ASN A 118 -22.58 2.07 -2.30
CA ASN A 118 -23.03 1.01 -1.40
C ASN A 118 -22.22 -0.29 -1.62
N GLU A 119 -21.88 -1.00 -0.56
CA GLU A 119 -21.01 -2.19 -0.60
C GLU A 119 -21.52 -3.31 -1.51
N LYS A 120 -22.85 -3.54 -1.57
CA LYS A 120 -23.44 -4.54 -2.46
C LYS A 120 -23.30 -4.12 -3.92
N LYS A 121 -23.51 -2.83 -4.22
CA LYS A 121 -23.36 -2.28 -5.57
C LYS A 121 -21.90 -2.31 -6.02
N GLU A 122 -20.98 -2.00 -5.12
CA GLU A 122 -19.54 -2.11 -5.39
C GLU A 122 -19.16 -3.55 -5.75
N TRP A 123 -19.60 -4.53 -4.93
CA TRP A 123 -19.34 -5.93 -5.19
C TRP A 123 -19.91 -6.40 -6.54
N GLU A 124 -21.15 -6.05 -6.88
CA GLU A 124 -21.78 -6.42 -8.16
C GLU A 124 -21.05 -5.85 -9.38
N ARG A 125 -20.39 -4.70 -9.25
CA ARG A 125 -19.56 -4.13 -10.34
C ARG A 125 -18.35 -5.01 -10.67
N ILE A 126 -17.67 -5.53 -9.64
CA ILE A 126 -16.34 -6.17 -9.78
C ILE A 126 -16.40 -7.70 -9.83
N LYS A 127 -17.42 -8.32 -9.23
CA LYS A 127 -17.55 -9.77 -9.04
C LYS A 127 -17.26 -10.58 -10.30
N ASN A 128 -17.95 -10.27 -11.40
CA ASN A 128 -17.83 -11.06 -12.64
C ASN A 128 -16.44 -10.92 -13.27
N THR A 129 -15.84 -9.72 -13.19
CA THR A 129 -14.48 -9.49 -13.69
C THR A 129 -13.48 -10.29 -12.86
N ILE A 130 -13.58 -10.29 -11.54
CA ILE A 130 -12.71 -11.08 -10.65
C ILE A 130 -12.80 -12.57 -11.00
N ILE A 131 -14.02 -13.12 -11.12
CA ILE A 131 -14.22 -14.55 -11.45
C ILE A 131 -13.60 -14.88 -12.82
N LYS A 132 -13.81 -14.03 -13.84
CA LYS A 132 -13.27 -14.22 -15.19
C LYS A 132 -11.74 -14.15 -15.20
N LEU A 133 -11.16 -13.18 -14.48
CA LEU A 133 -9.71 -13.03 -14.36
C LEU A 133 -9.06 -14.23 -13.66
N LYS A 134 -9.63 -14.69 -12.55
CA LYS A 134 -9.13 -15.88 -11.83
C LYS A 134 -9.15 -17.13 -12.70
N LYS A 135 -10.20 -17.29 -13.53
CA LYS A 135 -10.32 -18.44 -14.44
C LYS A 135 -9.29 -18.40 -15.55
N ASN A 136 -9.09 -17.24 -16.20
CA ASN A 136 -8.28 -17.12 -17.41
C ASN A 136 -6.79 -16.80 -17.13
N PHE A 137 -6.48 -16.18 -15.98
CA PHE A 137 -5.12 -15.83 -15.58
C PHE A 137 -4.79 -16.37 -14.18
N PRO A 138 -4.75 -17.70 -13.99
CA PRO A 138 -4.59 -18.32 -12.67
C PRO A 138 -3.25 -17.98 -12.00
N LYS A 139 -2.23 -17.57 -12.77
CA LYS A 139 -0.90 -17.19 -12.26
C LYS A 139 -0.80 -15.72 -11.87
N THR A 140 -1.70 -14.85 -12.36
CA THR A 140 -1.72 -13.43 -12.02
C THR A 140 -2.34 -13.24 -10.65
N LEU A 141 -1.68 -12.46 -9.80
CA LEU A 141 -2.24 -12.10 -8.49
C LEU A 141 -3.32 -11.04 -8.66
N LEU A 142 -4.42 -11.20 -7.95
CA LEU A 142 -5.47 -10.18 -7.89
C LEU A 142 -5.42 -9.49 -6.54
N SER A 143 -5.30 -8.17 -6.57
CA SER A 143 -5.52 -7.26 -5.46
C SER A 143 -6.94 -6.70 -5.54
N LEU A 144 -7.54 -6.38 -4.42
CA LEU A 144 -8.87 -5.79 -4.32
C LEU A 144 -8.78 -4.43 -3.64
N ASP A 145 -8.98 -3.35 -4.42
CA ASP A 145 -9.06 -1.98 -3.90
C ASP A 145 -10.47 -1.74 -3.35
N THR A 146 -10.56 -1.78 -2.04
CA THR A 146 -11.79 -1.47 -1.30
C THR A 146 -11.49 -1.15 0.16
N ARG A 147 -12.29 -0.27 0.75
CA ARG A 147 -12.26 0.08 2.18
C ARG A 147 -13.40 -0.55 2.97
N LYS A 148 -14.20 -1.45 2.35
CA LYS A 148 -15.40 -2.05 2.95
C LYS A 148 -15.19 -3.53 3.26
N SER A 149 -15.34 -3.91 4.50
CA SER A 149 -15.14 -5.28 4.98
C SER A 149 -16.05 -6.32 4.30
N TYR A 150 -17.27 -5.93 3.93
CA TYR A 150 -18.18 -6.81 3.17
C TYR A 150 -17.58 -7.18 1.81
N VAL A 151 -17.09 -6.18 1.06
CA VAL A 151 -16.48 -6.40 -0.27
C VAL A 151 -15.19 -7.21 -0.14
N MET A 152 -14.36 -6.90 0.86
CA MET A 152 -13.15 -7.68 1.17
C MET A 152 -13.47 -9.16 1.41
N LYS A 153 -14.47 -9.44 2.27
CA LYS A 153 -14.89 -10.81 2.57
C LYS A 153 -15.31 -11.55 1.30
N LYS A 154 -16.16 -10.94 0.49
CA LYS A 154 -16.61 -11.51 -0.80
C LYS A 154 -15.47 -11.74 -1.78
N GLY A 155 -14.53 -10.79 -1.88
CA GLY A 155 -13.34 -10.92 -2.71
C GLY A 155 -12.45 -12.09 -2.27
N ILE A 156 -12.18 -12.21 -0.98
CA ILE A 156 -11.38 -13.32 -0.42
C ILE A 156 -12.06 -14.68 -0.66
N GLU A 157 -13.39 -14.75 -0.54
CA GLU A 157 -14.17 -15.95 -0.87
C GLU A 157 -14.04 -16.31 -2.36
N CYS A 158 -13.91 -15.32 -3.26
CA CYS A 158 -13.69 -15.50 -4.70
C CYS A 158 -12.23 -15.69 -5.10
N GLY A 159 -11.28 -15.76 -4.14
CA GLY A 159 -9.88 -16.05 -4.41
C GLY A 159 -9.00 -14.83 -4.67
N ILE A 160 -9.39 -13.66 -4.21
CA ILE A 160 -8.50 -12.50 -4.15
C ILE A 160 -7.26 -12.82 -3.30
N ASN A 161 -6.10 -12.40 -3.75
CA ASN A 161 -4.82 -12.70 -3.13
C ASN A 161 -4.36 -11.62 -2.13
N ILE A 162 -4.68 -10.35 -2.41
CA ILE A 162 -4.20 -9.18 -1.65
C ILE A 162 -5.39 -8.22 -1.45
N ILE A 163 -5.50 -7.62 -0.28
CA ILE A 163 -6.44 -6.51 -0.03
C ILE A 163 -5.67 -5.20 -0.04
N ASN A 164 -6.16 -4.23 -0.82
CA ASN A 164 -5.66 -2.86 -0.86
C ASN A 164 -6.72 -1.92 -0.25
N ASP A 165 -6.40 -1.33 0.90
CA ASP A 165 -7.32 -0.42 1.60
C ASP A 165 -6.72 0.98 1.68
N VAL A 166 -7.16 1.86 0.77
CA VAL A 166 -6.70 3.27 0.71
C VAL A 166 -6.99 4.05 1.99
N SER A 167 -7.90 3.58 2.84
CA SER A 167 -8.19 4.20 4.13
C SER A 167 -7.22 3.81 5.25
N GLY A 168 -6.37 2.79 5.04
CA GLY A 168 -5.44 2.28 6.04
C GLY A 168 -6.14 1.83 7.34
N LEU A 169 -7.24 1.09 7.24
CA LEU A 169 -8.09 0.62 8.35
C LEU A 169 -8.87 1.74 9.07
N ASN A 170 -9.08 2.89 8.46
CA ASN A 170 -9.77 3.99 9.13
C ASN A 170 -11.25 4.12 8.73
N PHE A 171 -11.71 3.40 7.69
CA PHE A 171 -13.07 3.51 7.19
C PHE A 171 -14.03 2.51 7.82
N ASP A 172 -13.67 1.22 7.84
CA ASP A 172 -14.54 0.15 8.36
C ASP A 172 -13.82 -0.62 9.48
N SER A 173 -14.36 -0.55 10.69
CA SER A 173 -13.79 -1.19 11.88
C SER A 173 -13.71 -2.71 11.80
N LYS A 174 -14.48 -3.35 10.90
CA LYS A 174 -14.50 -4.81 10.71
C LYS A 174 -13.40 -5.30 9.78
N THR A 175 -12.71 -4.40 9.04
CA THR A 175 -11.68 -4.75 8.05
C THR A 175 -10.62 -5.66 8.64
N PHE A 176 -10.06 -5.29 9.81
CA PHE A 176 -9.02 -6.10 10.45
C PHE A 176 -9.47 -7.55 10.71
N ASN A 177 -10.70 -7.74 11.19
CA ASN A 177 -11.23 -9.08 11.45
C ASN A 177 -11.31 -9.92 10.18
N VAL A 178 -11.73 -9.31 9.06
CA VAL A 178 -11.86 -10.01 7.78
C VAL A 178 -10.50 -10.47 7.25
N ILE A 179 -9.50 -9.58 7.21
CA ILE A 179 -8.18 -9.92 6.66
C ILE A 179 -7.41 -10.90 7.57
N SER A 180 -7.62 -10.85 8.89
CA SER A 180 -6.93 -11.70 9.85
C SER A 180 -7.38 -13.15 9.85
N LEU A 181 -8.63 -13.44 9.46
CA LEU A 181 -9.16 -14.80 9.43
C LEU A 181 -8.34 -15.77 8.57
N LYS A 182 -7.80 -15.29 7.45
CA LYS A 182 -6.99 -16.10 6.51
C LYS A 182 -5.55 -15.58 6.38
N ASN A 183 -5.12 -14.65 7.23
CA ASN A 183 -3.85 -13.94 7.08
C ASN A 183 -3.67 -13.42 5.63
N THR A 184 -4.74 -12.80 5.09
CA THR A 184 -4.74 -12.28 3.72
C THR A 184 -3.75 -11.11 3.62
N PRO A 185 -2.77 -11.13 2.70
CA PRO A 185 -1.86 -10.01 2.49
C PRO A 185 -2.60 -8.69 2.34
N PHE A 186 -2.05 -7.65 2.95
CA PHE A 186 -2.73 -6.36 3.09
C PHE A 186 -1.80 -5.20 2.71
N ILE A 187 -2.24 -4.37 1.77
CA ILE A 187 -1.59 -3.11 1.46
C ILE A 187 -2.12 -2.05 2.42
N LEU A 188 -1.25 -1.63 3.31
CA LEU A 188 -1.50 -0.55 4.26
C LEU A 188 -1.16 0.77 3.57
N HIS A 189 -2.17 1.45 3.09
CA HIS A 189 -2.06 2.71 2.38
C HIS A 189 -2.19 3.90 3.34
N HIS A 190 -1.43 4.97 3.10
CA HIS A 190 -1.55 6.21 3.83
C HIS A 190 -2.26 7.29 3.03
N MET A 191 -3.35 7.79 3.59
CA MET A 191 -4.08 8.96 3.10
C MET A 191 -4.42 9.89 4.25
N GLN A 192 -4.25 11.20 4.08
CA GLN A 192 -4.74 12.21 5.02
C GLN A 192 -6.15 12.63 4.61
N GLY A 193 -7.11 12.56 5.55
CA GLY A 193 -8.52 12.87 5.27
C GLY A 193 -9.27 11.71 4.60
N THR A 194 -10.19 12.04 3.71
CA THR A 194 -10.99 11.11 2.89
C THR A 194 -10.80 11.45 1.41
N PRO A 195 -11.20 10.58 0.46
CA PRO A 195 -11.12 10.92 -0.97
C PRO A 195 -11.73 12.30 -1.31
N ASP A 196 -12.82 12.69 -0.65
CA ASP A 196 -13.48 13.99 -0.89
C ASP A 196 -12.72 15.19 -0.32
N THR A 197 -11.94 14.99 0.75
CA THR A 197 -11.30 16.07 1.49
C THR A 197 -9.78 16.07 1.41
N MET A 198 -9.17 14.97 0.98
CA MET A 198 -7.72 14.74 1.04
C MET A 198 -6.88 15.83 0.35
N GLN A 199 -7.39 16.46 -0.70
CA GLN A 199 -6.67 17.54 -1.41
C GLN A 199 -6.96 18.94 -0.86
N LYS A 200 -7.83 19.07 0.16
CA LYS A 200 -8.14 20.35 0.79
C LYS A 200 -7.07 20.69 1.83
N ASN A 201 -5.98 21.33 1.37
CA ASN A 201 -4.89 21.83 2.22
C ASN A 201 -4.24 20.77 3.12
N PRO A 202 -3.66 19.68 2.57
CA PRO A 202 -2.99 18.67 3.36
C PRO A 202 -1.80 19.26 4.11
N LYS A 203 -1.66 18.96 5.41
CA LYS A 203 -0.63 19.51 6.30
C LYS A 203 0.18 18.40 6.92
N TYR A 204 1.50 18.54 6.87
CA TYR A 204 2.48 17.66 7.52
C TYR A 204 3.55 18.54 8.18
N ASP A 205 4.07 18.13 9.30
CA ASP A 205 5.29 18.72 9.88
C ASP A 205 6.51 18.30 9.04
N ASP A 206 6.64 17.00 8.77
CA ASP A 206 7.51 16.40 7.76
C ASP A 206 6.77 15.20 7.16
N ALA A 207 6.40 15.29 5.88
CA ALA A 207 5.57 14.28 5.23
C ALA A 207 6.17 12.87 5.27
N LEU A 208 7.51 12.73 5.19
CA LEU A 208 8.18 11.43 5.26
C LEU A 208 8.04 10.83 6.67
N LEU A 209 8.35 11.61 7.70
CA LEU A 209 8.38 11.10 9.08
C LEU A 209 6.98 10.94 9.66
N ASP A 210 6.03 11.81 9.31
CA ASP A 210 4.64 11.68 9.76
C ASP A 210 3.99 10.41 9.19
N ILE A 211 4.31 10.06 7.94
CA ILE A 211 3.85 8.81 7.32
C ILE A 211 4.59 7.61 7.91
N TYR A 212 5.88 7.76 8.23
CA TYR A 212 6.63 6.73 8.94
C TYR A 212 5.98 6.38 10.28
N ASP A 213 5.66 7.39 11.09
CA ASP A 213 5.00 7.21 12.39
C ASP A 213 3.61 6.57 12.24
N PHE A 214 2.86 6.96 11.19
CA PHE A 214 1.58 6.33 10.88
C PHE A 214 1.76 4.83 10.62
N PHE A 215 2.72 4.46 9.77
CA PHE A 215 2.99 3.06 9.48
C PHE A 215 3.46 2.30 10.71
N GLU A 216 4.40 2.85 11.47
CA GLU A 216 4.89 2.21 12.69
C GLU A 216 3.76 1.94 13.68
N LYS A 217 2.89 2.93 13.92
CA LYS A 217 1.72 2.78 14.77
C LYS A 217 0.78 1.67 14.29
N LYS A 218 0.49 1.63 12.98
CA LYS A 218 -0.38 0.61 12.38
C LYS A 218 0.26 -0.77 12.42
N ILE A 219 1.53 -0.90 12.07
CA ILE A 219 2.27 -2.17 12.16
C ILE A 219 2.25 -2.70 13.60
N ASN A 220 2.50 -1.85 14.58
CA ASN A 220 2.43 -2.23 16.00
C ASN A 220 1.03 -2.71 16.41
N PHE A 221 -0.03 -2.10 15.87
CA PHE A 221 -1.40 -2.58 16.05
C PHE A 221 -1.57 -4.00 15.47
N PHE A 222 -1.13 -4.23 14.22
CA PHE A 222 -1.19 -5.55 13.58
C PHE A 222 -0.44 -6.62 14.40
N LEU A 223 0.78 -6.31 14.84
CA LEU A 223 1.61 -7.23 15.63
C LEU A 223 1.00 -7.58 16.99
N LYS A 224 0.43 -6.58 17.71
CA LYS A 224 -0.30 -6.81 18.95
C LYS A 224 -1.50 -7.75 18.76
N LYS A 225 -2.10 -7.75 17.58
CA LYS A 225 -3.19 -8.65 17.19
C LYS A 225 -2.71 -9.96 16.56
N LYS A 226 -1.39 -10.25 16.64
CA LYS A 226 -0.76 -11.49 16.11
C LYS A 226 -0.89 -11.65 14.58
N TYR A 227 -1.13 -10.56 13.86
CA TYR A 227 -1.06 -10.58 12.40
C TYR A 227 0.39 -10.60 11.95
N LYS A 228 0.71 -11.40 10.94
CA LYS A 228 2.08 -11.58 10.50
C LYS A 228 2.59 -10.38 9.72
N LYS A 229 3.72 -9.82 10.13
CA LYS A 229 4.35 -8.65 9.51
C LYS A 229 4.67 -8.85 8.03
N GLU A 230 5.05 -10.05 7.66
CA GLU A 230 5.39 -10.44 6.28
C GLU A 230 4.22 -10.33 5.29
N PHE A 231 2.99 -10.22 5.78
CA PHE A 231 1.79 -10.00 4.96
C PHE A 231 1.40 -8.52 4.84
N ILE A 232 2.18 -7.59 5.41
CA ILE A 232 1.94 -6.16 5.32
C ILE A 232 2.82 -5.56 4.23
N LEU A 233 2.20 -4.94 3.23
CA LEU A 233 2.87 -4.07 2.26
C LEU A 233 2.56 -2.62 2.62
N LEU A 234 3.51 -1.71 2.43
CA LEU A 234 3.35 -0.29 2.74
C LEU A 234 3.21 0.51 1.46
N ASP A 235 2.15 1.31 1.38
CA ASP A 235 1.95 2.28 0.32
C ASP A 235 1.87 3.70 0.92
N PRO A 236 2.87 4.57 0.73
CA PRO A 236 2.86 5.92 1.25
C PRO A 236 1.79 6.83 0.61
N GLY A 237 1.06 6.35 -0.39
CA GLY A 237 -0.06 7.05 -1.00
C GLY A 237 0.35 8.32 -1.74
N ILE A 238 1.24 8.19 -2.72
CA ILE A 238 1.63 9.31 -3.59
C ILE A 238 0.38 9.88 -4.28
N GLY A 239 0.17 11.21 -4.16
CA GLY A 239 -1.01 11.87 -4.69
C GLY A 239 -2.26 11.85 -3.79
N PHE A 240 -2.25 11.10 -2.68
CA PHE A 240 -3.37 10.99 -1.75
C PHE A 240 -3.16 11.87 -0.52
N GLY A 241 -3.86 13.02 -0.45
CA GLY A 241 -3.74 13.96 0.65
C GLY A 241 -2.33 14.56 0.75
N LYS A 242 -1.72 14.89 -0.37
CA LYS A 242 -0.34 15.39 -0.47
C LYS A 242 -0.22 16.42 -1.59
N ASN A 243 0.52 17.50 -1.36
CA ASN A 243 0.92 18.44 -2.39
C ASN A 243 2.19 17.96 -3.12
N LEU A 244 2.67 18.71 -4.11
CA LEU A 244 3.86 18.36 -4.89
C LEU A 244 5.09 18.16 -4.00
N ASN A 245 5.36 19.10 -3.09
CA ASN A 245 6.54 19.05 -2.22
C ASN A 245 6.49 17.83 -1.28
N HIS A 246 5.31 17.48 -0.74
CA HIS A 246 5.13 16.28 0.07
C HIS A 246 5.45 15.02 -0.73
N ASN A 247 4.94 14.92 -1.97
CA ASN A 247 5.21 13.78 -2.85
C ASN A 247 6.70 13.66 -3.19
N LEU A 248 7.35 14.76 -3.57
CA LEU A 248 8.79 14.77 -3.86
C LEU A 248 9.63 14.37 -2.65
N ARG A 249 9.29 14.89 -1.45
CA ARG A 249 9.94 14.51 -0.18
C ARG A 249 9.88 13.01 0.07
N ILE A 250 8.71 12.41 -0.10
CA ILE A 250 8.50 10.97 0.10
C ILE A 250 9.27 10.16 -0.96
N MET A 251 9.12 10.50 -2.23
CA MET A 251 9.75 9.76 -3.33
C MET A 251 11.27 9.79 -3.25
N SER A 252 11.86 10.94 -2.89
CA SER A 252 13.32 11.07 -2.76
C SER A 252 13.92 10.23 -1.64
N LYS A 253 13.11 9.82 -0.65
CA LYS A 253 13.53 9.09 0.55
C LYS A 253 12.66 7.85 0.84
N ILE A 254 12.03 7.28 -0.19
CA ILE A 254 11.09 6.15 -0.04
C ILE A 254 11.72 4.93 0.62
N SER A 255 13.03 4.74 0.43
CA SER A 255 13.80 3.66 1.06
C SER A 255 13.79 3.70 2.59
N THR A 256 13.48 4.85 3.20
CA THR A 256 13.36 4.99 4.66
C THR A 256 12.34 4.01 5.23
N PHE A 257 11.24 3.74 4.51
CA PHE A 257 10.21 2.81 4.96
C PHE A 257 10.69 1.34 5.05
N HIS A 258 11.80 0.99 4.43
CA HIS A 258 12.40 -0.35 4.55
C HIS A 258 12.85 -0.65 5.99
N SER A 259 13.20 0.36 6.78
CA SER A 259 13.55 0.18 8.20
C SER A 259 12.37 -0.30 9.06
N LEU A 260 11.13 -0.16 8.58
CA LEU A 260 9.95 -0.73 9.22
C LEU A 260 9.88 -2.26 9.07
N GLY A 261 10.58 -2.86 8.09
CA GLY A 261 10.73 -4.31 7.93
C GLY A 261 9.54 -5.00 7.27
N CYS A 262 8.71 -4.24 6.53
CA CYS A 262 7.63 -4.75 5.68
C CYS A 262 8.09 -4.85 4.23
#